data_31a85c6758c4fc7064c561ba2279d58c
#
_entry.id   31a85c6758c4fc7064c561ba2279d58c
#
_cell.length_a   1.000
_cell.length_b   1.000
_cell.length_c   1.000
_cell.angle_alpha   90.00
_cell.angle_beta   90.00
_cell.angle_gamma   90.00
#
_symmetry.space_group_name_H-M   'P 1'
#
loop_
_entity.id
_entity.type
_entity.pdbx_description
1 polymer ?
#
loop_
_entity_poly.entity_id
_entity_poly.type
_entity_poly.pdbx_seq_one_letter_code
_entity_poly.pdbx_strand_id
1 'polypeptide(L)'
;QLCYYIYHHIYTINTESLDDDLFYWIERNLGERALVKRLREAKKNRRTLKEMVRLVLMSVDYYSREEMNQLQKTIEEIEMQNPIETRKVEADNYLRYGRPLEALSVYKKVDLMMDDSEEIVTKEFRGNVYHNMGVAFARLANGEAALAYFKKACEFNDSDVSRDAWLKMLKLL
;
A
#
# COMPACT_ATOMS: atom_id res chain seq x y z
N GLN A 1 -18.49 8.59 2.17
CA GLN A 1 -17.15 8.48 2.80
C GLN A 1 -16.40 7.24 2.35
N LEU A 2 -16.98 6.03 2.39
CA LEU A 2 -16.31 4.79 1.96
C LEU A 2 -15.85 4.85 0.49
N CYS A 3 -16.75 5.25 -0.42
CA CYS A 3 -16.43 5.37 -1.85
C CYS A 3 -15.32 6.41 -2.10
N TYR A 4 -15.39 7.55 -1.40
CA TYR A 4 -14.34 8.57 -1.44
C TYR A 4 -13.00 8.00 -0.99
N TYR A 5 -12.98 7.26 0.12
CA TYR A 5 -11.75 6.65 0.62
C TYR A 5 -11.16 5.65 -0.40
N ILE A 6 -11.96 4.75 -0.92
CA ILE A 6 -11.50 3.76 -1.92
C ILE A 6 -10.94 4.46 -3.16
N TYR A 7 -11.65 5.48 -3.68
CA TYR A 7 -11.23 6.21 -4.87
C TYR A 7 -9.87 6.91 -4.69
N HIS A 8 -9.68 7.60 -3.55
CA HIS A 8 -8.46 8.39 -3.31
C HIS A 8 -7.30 7.59 -2.74
N HIS A 9 -7.54 6.38 -2.25
CA HIS A 9 -6.52 5.53 -1.61
C HIS A 9 -6.37 4.17 -2.29
N ILE A 10 -6.65 4.09 -3.59
CA ILE A 10 -6.67 2.82 -4.33
C ILE A 10 -5.36 2.03 -4.23
N TYR A 11 -4.22 2.71 -4.12
CA TYR A 11 -2.91 2.09 -3.93
C TYR A 11 -2.71 1.39 -2.56
N THR A 12 -3.61 1.61 -1.61
CA THR A 12 -3.59 0.93 -0.29
C THR A 12 -4.70 -0.11 -0.16
N ILE A 13 -5.52 -0.26 -1.21
CA ILE A 13 -6.63 -1.21 -1.24
C ILE A 13 -6.19 -2.44 -2.04
N ASN A 14 -6.39 -3.61 -1.45
CA ASN A 14 -6.18 -4.90 -2.10
C ASN A 14 -7.40 -5.81 -1.85
N THR A 15 -7.39 -7.01 -2.42
CA THR A 15 -8.50 -7.97 -2.25
C THR A 15 -8.66 -8.45 -0.81
N GLU A 16 -7.58 -8.43 0.00
CA GLU A 16 -7.62 -8.77 1.42
C GLU A 16 -8.30 -7.68 2.25
N SER A 17 -8.16 -6.40 1.85
CA SER A 17 -8.82 -5.26 2.49
C SER A 17 -10.34 -5.27 2.33
N LEU A 18 -10.85 -5.96 1.31
CA LEU A 18 -12.28 -6.18 1.08
C LEU A 18 -12.72 -7.47 1.77
N ASP A 19 -12.69 -7.46 3.09
CA ASP A 19 -12.93 -8.60 3.96
C ASP A 19 -14.35 -8.66 4.54
N ASP A 20 -14.63 -9.70 5.32
CA ASP A 20 -15.93 -9.90 5.94
C ASP A 20 -16.25 -8.89 7.03
N ASP A 21 -15.23 -8.31 7.69
CA ASP A 21 -15.40 -7.26 8.70
C ASP A 21 -15.88 -5.97 8.04
N LEU A 22 -15.29 -5.59 6.90
CA LEU A 22 -15.76 -4.48 6.10
C LEU A 22 -17.18 -4.73 5.56
N PHE A 23 -17.48 -5.95 5.11
CA PHE A 23 -18.82 -6.29 4.61
C PHE A 23 -19.87 -6.22 5.72
N TYR A 24 -19.54 -6.71 6.91
CA TYR A 24 -20.40 -6.59 8.08
C TYR A 24 -20.63 -5.12 8.45
N TRP A 25 -19.59 -4.30 8.42
CA TRP A 25 -19.70 -2.87 8.69
C TRP A 25 -20.59 -2.16 7.66
N ILE A 26 -20.45 -2.44 6.35
CA ILE A 26 -21.29 -1.90 5.28
C ILE A 26 -22.76 -2.29 5.51
N GLU A 27 -23.02 -3.55 5.82
CA GLU A 27 -24.38 -4.04 6.03
C GLU A 27 -25.03 -3.38 7.24
N ARG A 28 -24.30 -3.26 8.36
CA ARG A 28 -24.83 -2.76 9.62
C ARG A 28 -24.95 -1.24 9.66
N ASN A 29 -23.98 -0.51 9.14
CA ASN A 29 -23.92 0.95 9.29
C ASN A 29 -24.46 1.70 8.09
N LEU A 30 -24.40 1.14 6.88
CA LEU A 30 -24.92 1.75 5.65
C LEU A 30 -26.23 1.12 5.18
N GLY A 31 -26.63 -0.04 5.72
CA GLY A 31 -27.84 -0.75 5.33
C GLY A 31 -27.78 -1.40 3.94
N GLU A 32 -26.60 -1.42 3.29
CA GLU A 32 -26.40 -1.83 1.90
C GLU A 32 -26.28 -3.37 1.74
N ARG A 33 -27.34 -4.09 2.14
CA ARG A 33 -27.39 -5.58 2.08
C ARG A 33 -27.20 -6.14 0.67
N ALA A 34 -27.78 -5.48 -0.33
CA ALA A 34 -27.67 -5.94 -1.72
C ALA A 34 -26.23 -5.84 -2.24
N LEU A 35 -25.52 -4.76 -1.90
CA LEU A 35 -24.11 -4.58 -2.21
C LEU A 35 -23.27 -5.66 -1.52
N VAL A 36 -23.47 -5.89 -0.23
CA VAL A 36 -22.72 -6.90 0.54
C VAL A 36 -22.90 -8.29 -0.04
N LYS A 37 -24.13 -8.66 -0.44
CA LYS A 37 -24.38 -9.95 -1.11
C LYS A 37 -23.53 -10.09 -2.37
N ARG A 38 -23.50 -9.05 -3.22
CA ARG A 38 -22.70 -9.05 -4.46
C ARG A 38 -21.20 -9.11 -4.18
N LEU A 39 -20.71 -8.42 -3.15
CA LEU A 39 -19.29 -8.45 -2.74
C LEU A 39 -18.88 -9.83 -2.23
N ARG A 40 -19.69 -10.47 -1.40
CA ARG A 40 -19.45 -11.85 -0.94
C ARG A 40 -19.44 -12.85 -2.11
N GLU A 41 -20.37 -12.73 -3.06
CA GLU A 41 -20.39 -13.54 -4.27
C GLU A 41 -19.13 -13.30 -5.13
N ALA A 42 -18.72 -12.05 -5.30
CA ALA A 42 -17.50 -11.70 -6.02
C ALA A 42 -16.26 -12.30 -5.35
N LYS A 43 -16.12 -12.17 -4.02
CA LYS A 43 -15.03 -12.76 -3.23
C LYS A 43 -14.99 -14.28 -3.35
N LYS A 44 -16.14 -14.95 -3.22
CA LYS A 44 -16.28 -16.41 -3.39
C LYS A 44 -15.83 -16.87 -4.77
N ASN A 45 -16.14 -16.10 -5.81
CA ASN A 45 -15.79 -16.37 -7.20
C ASN A 45 -14.38 -15.87 -7.57
N ARG A 46 -13.56 -15.43 -6.60
CA ARG A 46 -12.20 -14.91 -6.80
C ARG A 46 -12.12 -13.80 -7.87
N ARG A 47 -13.11 -12.89 -7.84
CA ARG A 47 -13.12 -11.74 -8.73
C ARG A 47 -11.96 -10.79 -8.41
N THR A 48 -11.52 -10.03 -9.43
CA THR A 48 -10.41 -9.10 -9.32
C THR A 48 -10.74 -7.93 -8.40
N LEU A 49 -9.71 -7.24 -7.89
CA LEU A 49 -9.87 -6.00 -7.14
C LEU A 49 -10.69 -4.98 -7.94
N LYS A 50 -10.39 -4.83 -9.23
CA LYS A 50 -11.12 -3.97 -10.17
C LYS A 50 -12.63 -4.21 -10.15
N GLU A 51 -13.05 -5.47 -10.24
CA GLU A 51 -14.48 -5.83 -10.23
C GLU A 51 -15.12 -5.53 -8.88
N MET A 52 -14.45 -5.82 -7.77
CA MET A 52 -14.97 -5.57 -6.43
C MET A 52 -15.05 -4.06 -6.12
N VAL A 53 -14.04 -3.27 -6.45
CA VAL A 53 -14.06 -1.81 -6.32
C VAL A 53 -15.17 -1.19 -7.16
N ARG A 54 -15.35 -1.67 -8.39
CA ARG A 54 -16.46 -1.23 -9.25
C ARG A 54 -17.83 -1.47 -8.60
N LEU A 55 -18.06 -2.62 -7.96
CA LEU A 55 -19.31 -2.90 -7.26
C LEU A 55 -19.61 -1.88 -6.17
N VAL A 56 -18.58 -1.49 -5.38
CA VAL A 56 -18.73 -0.50 -4.32
C VAL A 56 -19.02 0.88 -4.88
N LEU A 57 -18.22 1.34 -5.86
CA LEU A 57 -18.38 2.70 -6.39
C LEU A 57 -19.66 2.87 -7.21
N MET A 58 -20.13 1.82 -7.89
CA MET A 58 -21.42 1.85 -8.60
C MET A 58 -22.65 1.71 -7.68
N SER A 59 -22.46 1.45 -6.39
CA SER A 59 -23.58 1.43 -5.44
C SER A 59 -24.08 2.86 -5.10
N VAL A 60 -23.30 3.87 -5.44
CA VAL A 60 -23.63 5.28 -5.30
C VAL A 60 -23.51 5.97 -6.66
N ASP A 61 -24.41 6.85 -6.99
CA ASP A 61 -24.39 7.66 -8.21
C ASP A 61 -23.60 8.96 -7.95
N TYR A 62 -22.29 8.80 -7.64
CA TYR A 62 -21.41 9.91 -7.27
C TYR A 62 -20.32 10.18 -8.28
N TYR A 63 -19.80 9.11 -8.93
CA TYR A 63 -18.69 9.21 -9.88
C TYR A 63 -19.18 9.12 -11.31
N SER A 64 -18.63 10.00 -12.16
CA SER A 64 -18.86 9.95 -13.60
C SER A 64 -18.28 8.70 -14.24
N ARG A 65 -18.71 8.40 -15.47
CA ARG A 65 -18.15 7.29 -16.24
C ARG A 65 -16.67 7.49 -16.55
N GLU A 66 -16.24 8.73 -16.75
CA GLU A 66 -14.85 9.10 -17.02
C GLU A 66 -13.96 8.81 -15.80
N GLU A 67 -14.40 9.23 -14.61
CA GLU A 67 -13.69 8.96 -13.36
C GLU A 67 -13.59 7.46 -13.08
N MET A 68 -14.67 6.72 -13.29
CA MET A 68 -14.67 5.25 -13.14
C MET A 68 -13.73 4.56 -14.12
N ASN A 69 -13.69 5.01 -15.38
CA ASN A 69 -12.79 4.47 -16.39
C ASN A 69 -11.32 4.77 -16.06
N GLN A 70 -11.04 5.99 -15.56
CA GLN A 70 -9.69 6.35 -15.14
C GLN A 70 -9.22 5.50 -13.97
N LEU A 71 -10.06 5.32 -12.95
CA LEU A 71 -9.73 4.46 -11.82
C LEU A 71 -9.50 3.00 -12.23
N GLN A 72 -10.32 2.48 -13.16
CA GLN A 72 -10.13 1.12 -13.67
C GLN A 72 -8.80 0.93 -14.39
N LYS A 73 -8.35 1.92 -15.18
CA LYS A 73 -7.02 1.91 -15.80
C LYS A 73 -5.92 1.90 -14.75
N THR A 74 -6.05 2.75 -13.72
CA THR A 74 -5.08 2.78 -12.61
C THR A 74 -4.99 1.43 -11.90
N ILE A 75 -6.11 0.75 -11.66
CA ILE A 75 -6.10 -0.59 -11.04
C ILE A 75 -5.43 -1.62 -11.97
N GLU A 76 -5.71 -1.58 -13.28
CA GLU A 76 -5.05 -2.46 -14.26
C GLU A 76 -3.54 -2.23 -14.29
N GLU A 77 -3.10 -0.97 -14.26
CA GLU A 77 -1.67 -0.62 -14.18
C GLU A 77 -1.03 -1.18 -12.91
N ILE A 78 -1.70 -1.11 -11.77
CA ILE A 78 -1.23 -1.68 -10.51
C ILE A 78 -1.16 -3.22 -10.60
N GLU A 79 -2.19 -3.87 -11.18
CA GLU A 79 -2.24 -5.33 -11.31
C GLU A 79 -1.21 -5.87 -12.33
N MET A 80 -0.77 -5.07 -13.30
CA MET A 80 0.25 -5.41 -14.30
C MET A 80 1.69 -5.17 -13.81
N GLN A 81 1.88 -4.41 -12.73
CA GLN A 81 3.20 -4.15 -12.17
C GLN A 81 3.80 -5.42 -11.55
N ASN A 82 5.14 -5.45 -11.50
CA ASN A 82 5.85 -6.47 -10.73
C ASN A 82 5.30 -6.52 -9.29
N PRO A 83 4.96 -7.69 -8.75
CA PRO A 83 4.38 -7.83 -7.42
C PRO A 83 5.18 -7.12 -6.33
N ILE A 84 6.51 -7.09 -6.44
CA ILE A 84 7.41 -6.41 -5.48
C ILE A 84 7.22 -4.90 -5.57
N GLU A 85 7.15 -4.34 -6.79
CA GLU A 85 6.91 -2.91 -7.00
C GLU A 85 5.53 -2.49 -6.51
N THR A 86 4.50 -3.26 -6.81
CA THR A 86 3.13 -3.01 -6.35
C THR A 86 3.07 -2.95 -4.82
N ARG A 87 3.70 -3.91 -4.13
CA ARG A 87 3.75 -3.91 -2.67
C ARG A 87 4.57 -2.74 -2.11
N LYS A 88 5.65 -2.34 -2.78
CA LYS A 88 6.40 -1.15 -2.39
C LYS A 88 5.55 0.11 -2.50
N VAL A 89 4.82 0.29 -3.59
CA VAL A 89 3.91 1.44 -3.79
C VAL A 89 2.82 1.46 -2.72
N GLU A 90 2.25 0.31 -2.36
CA GLU A 90 1.31 0.17 -1.25
C GLU A 90 1.93 0.70 0.06
N ALA A 91 3.14 0.23 0.40
CA ALA A 91 3.85 0.66 1.61
C ALA A 91 4.19 2.16 1.60
N ASP A 92 4.66 2.70 0.46
CA ASP A 92 4.96 4.12 0.28
C ASP A 92 3.71 4.98 0.54
N ASN A 93 2.54 4.52 0.09
CA ASN A 93 1.28 5.23 0.32
C ASN A 93 0.83 5.19 1.78
N TYR A 94 0.95 4.04 2.47
CA TYR A 94 0.72 4.00 3.91
C TYR A 94 1.60 5.02 4.65
N LEU A 95 2.89 5.09 4.29
CA LEU A 95 3.83 6.04 4.88
C LEU A 95 3.43 7.49 4.59
N ARG A 96 3.03 7.79 3.36
CA ARG A 96 2.54 9.13 2.94
C ARG A 96 1.32 9.57 3.73
N TYR A 97 0.38 8.65 3.98
CA TYR A 97 -0.85 8.92 4.73
C TYR A 97 -0.69 8.86 6.25
N GLY A 98 0.56 8.84 6.77
CA GLY A 98 0.81 8.88 8.20
C GLY A 98 0.50 7.58 8.94
N ARG A 99 0.57 6.43 8.25
CA ARG A 99 0.33 5.09 8.79
C ARG A 99 1.62 4.26 8.81
N PRO A 100 2.62 4.64 9.64
CA PRO A 100 3.95 4.03 9.59
C PRO A 100 3.97 2.55 10.04
N LEU A 101 3.07 2.11 10.90
CA LEU A 101 3.00 0.71 11.34
C LEU A 101 2.57 -0.20 10.18
N GLU A 102 1.54 0.20 9.45
CA GLU A 102 1.05 -0.52 8.29
C GLU A 102 2.10 -0.51 7.15
N ALA A 103 2.73 0.65 6.94
CA ALA A 103 3.84 0.75 5.98
C ALA A 103 4.94 -0.26 6.30
N LEU A 104 5.40 -0.33 7.56
CA LEU A 104 6.43 -1.30 7.98
C LEU A 104 6.01 -2.75 7.79
N SER A 105 4.74 -3.07 8.04
CA SER A 105 4.21 -4.42 7.82
C SER A 105 4.34 -4.82 6.34
N VAL A 106 4.04 -3.90 5.43
CA VAL A 106 4.13 -4.16 3.98
C VAL A 106 5.59 -4.14 3.51
N TYR A 107 6.43 -3.19 3.96
CA TYR A 107 7.86 -3.17 3.61
C TYR A 107 8.59 -4.44 4.05
N LYS A 108 8.26 -5.04 5.20
CA LYS A 108 8.83 -6.33 5.62
C LYS A 108 8.48 -7.44 4.64
N LYS A 109 7.27 -7.46 4.10
CA LYS A 109 6.88 -8.41 3.04
C LYS A 109 7.68 -8.15 1.75
N VAL A 110 7.88 -6.88 1.38
CA VAL A 110 8.72 -6.49 0.23
C VAL A 110 10.16 -6.97 0.42
N ASP A 111 10.73 -6.80 1.62
CA ASP A 111 12.09 -7.23 1.94
C ASP A 111 12.25 -8.74 1.74
N LEU A 112 11.31 -9.55 2.26
CA LEU A 112 11.29 -10.99 2.04
C LEU A 112 11.15 -11.36 0.56
N MET A 113 10.23 -10.70 -0.17
CA MET A 113 10.03 -10.95 -1.61
C MET A 113 11.28 -10.61 -2.42
N MET A 114 12.04 -9.56 -2.03
CA MET A 114 13.30 -9.21 -2.69
C MET A 114 14.40 -10.27 -2.51
N ASP A 115 14.38 -10.99 -1.38
CA ASP A 115 15.37 -12.02 -1.11
C ASP A 115 15.01 -13.37 -1.78
N ASP A 116 13.70 -13.65 -1.91
CA ASP A 116 13.18 -14.88 -2.53
C ASP A 116 13.01 -14.78 -4.05
N SER A 117 13.15 -13.57 -4.63
CA SER A 117 12.90 -13.32 -6.05
C SER A 117 14.06 -13.85 -6.92
N GLU A 118 13.72 -14.61 -7.96
CA GLU A 118 14.65 -14.94 -9.04
C GLU A 118 14.97 -13.74 -9.94
N GLU A 119 14.15 -12.68 -9.88
CA GLU A 119 14.38 -11.45 -10.61
C GLU A 119 15.45 -10.59 -9.94
N ILE A 120 16.28 -9.95 -10.76
CA ILE A 120 17.34 -9.06 -10.26
C ILE A 120 16.71 -7.76 -9.76
N VAL A 121 16.53 -7.68 -8.44
CA VAL A 121 16.13 -6.42 -7.79
C VAL A 121 17.34 -5.49 -7.72
N THR A 122 17.20 -4.28 -8.27
CA THR A 122 18.31 -3.31 -8.30
C THR A 122 18.72 -2.86 -6.90
N LYS A 123 20.01 -2.53 -6.74
CA LYS A 123 20.53 -1.96 -5.48
C LYS A 123 19.78 -0.68 -5.10
N GLU A 124 19.49 0.17 -6.07
CA GLU A 124 18.74 1.39 -5.87
C GLU A 124 17.34 1.12 -5.30
N PHE A 125 16.62 0.15 -5.86
CA PHE A 125 15.30 -0.22 -5.34
C PHE A 125 15.37 -0.70 -3.88
N ARG A 126 16.33 -1.60 -3.56
CA ARG A 126 16.57 -2.06 -2.18
C ARG A 126 16.89 -0.91 -1.24
N GLY A 127 17.78 -0.01 -1.64
CA GLY A 127 18.16 1.17 -0.88
C GLY A 127 16.95 2.07 -0.59
N ASN A 128 16.07 2.27 -1.57
CA ASN A 128 14.86 3.06 -1.39
C ASN A 128 13.86 2.41 -0.42
N VAL A 129 13.71 1.08 -0.46
CA VAL A 129 12.89 0.35 0.51
C VAL A 129 13.42 0.54 1.92
N TYR A 130 14.73 0.35 2.15
CA TYR A 130 15.33 0.51 3.47
C TYR A 130 15.30 1.95 3.96
N HIS A 131 15.49 2.93 3.07
CA HIS A 131 15.32 4.34 3.42
C HIS A 131 13.90 4.61 3.96
N ASN A 132 12.88 4.16 3.26
CA ASN A 132 11.49 4.38 3.67
C ASN A 132 11.13 3.62 4.95
N MET A 133 11.72 2.44 5.20
CA MET A 133 11.62 1.77 6.50
C MET A 133 12.25 2.60 7.61
N GLY A 134 13.41 3.21 7.37
CA GLY A 134 14.05 4.15 8.30
C GLY A 134 13.14 5.33 8.63
N VAL A 135 12.52 5.93 7.62
CA VAL A 135 11.52 7.02 7.80
C VAL A 135 10.34 6.55 8.64
N ALA A 136 9.82 5.34 8.39
CA ALA A 136 8.70 4.79 9.15
C ALA A 136 9.07 4.60 10.63
N PHE A 137 10.25 4.04 10.93
CA PHE A 137 10.73 3.89 12.31
C PHE A 137 10.97 5.24 13.00
N ALA A 138 11.52 6.23 12.29
CA ALA A 138 11.68 7.58 12.82
C ALA A 138 10.33 8.21 13.22
N ARG A 139 9.29 8.04 12.40
CA ARG A 139 7.93 8.51 12.72
C ARG A 139 7.31 7.80 13.91
N LEU A 140 7.75 6.60 14.23
CA LEU A 140 7.36 5.83 15.43
C LEU A 140 8.23 6.13 16.64
N ALA A 141 9.11 7.14 16.57
CA ALA A 141 10.08 7.50 17.60
C ALA A 141 11.06 6.36 17.97
N ASN A 142 11.25 5.38 17.07
CA ASN A 142 12.23 4.32 17.23
C ASN A 142 13.53 4.72 16.50
N GLY A 143 14.34 5.57 17.17
CA GLY A 143 15.54 6.14 16.59
C GLY A 143 16.63 5.11 16.27
N GLU A 144 16.80 4.09 17.10
CA GLU A 144 17.81 3.05 16.89
C GLU A 144 17.49 2.23 15.63
N ALA A 145 16.25 1.79 15.47
CA ALA A 145 15.83 1.08 14.27
C ALA A 145 15.92 1.99 13.03
N ALA A 146 15.51 3.26 13.14
CA ALA A 146 15.62 4.22 12.04
C ALA A 146 17.08 4.37 11.58
N LEU A 147 18.01 4.54 12.53
CA LEU A 147 19.45 4.65 12.24
C LEU A 147 19.98 3.41 11.51
N ALA A 148 19.62 2.21 11.99
CA ALA A 148 20.02 0.94 11.38
C ALA A 148 19.55 0.82 9.92
N TYR A 149 18.28 1.18 9.65
CA TYR A 149 17.71 1.11 8.30
C TYR A 149 18.26 2.20 7.37
N PHE A 150 18.52 3.42 7.83
CA PHE A 150 19.18 4.45 7.02
C PHE A 150 20.62 4.03 6.68
N LYS A 151 21.36 3.42 7.62
CA LYS A 151 22.68 2.86 7.33
C LYS A 151 22.60 1.79 6.26
N LYS A 152 21.67 0.84 6.41
CA LYS A 152 21.43 -0.24 5.42
C LYS A 152 21.10 0.35 4.03
N ALA A 153 20.27 1.41 3.98
CA ALA A 153 19.98 2.10 2.73
C ALA A 153 21.24 2.64 2.04
N CYS A 154 22.15 3.25 2.78
CA CYS A 154 23.42 3.77 2.25
C CYS A 154 24.35 2.66 1.72
N GLU A 155 24.28 1.44 2.25
CA GLU A 155 25.04 0.30 1.77
C GLU A 155 24.57 -0.19 0.38
N PHE A 156 23.29 0.03 0.05
CA PHE A 156 22.69 -0.40 -1.21
C PHE A 156 22.63 0.70 -2.27
N ASN A 157 22.39 1.95 -1.88
CA ASN A 157 22.40 3.08 -2.81
C ASN A 157 23.25 4.23 -2.24
N ASP A 158 24.02 4.85 -3.10
CA ASP A 158 24.84 6.03 -2.74
C ASP A 158 23.98 7.32 -2.83
N SER A 159 22.81 7.30 -2.18
CA SER A 159 21.86 8.42 -2.18
C SER A 159 22.24 9.44 -1.10
N ASP A 160 22.44 10.69 -1.51
CA ASP A 160 22.64 11.80 -0.58
C ASP A 160 21.49 11.93 0.42
N VAL A 161 20.25 11.65 -0.01
CA VAL A 161 19.06 11.68 0.84
C VAL A 161 19.16 10.66 1.97
N SER A 162 19.58 9.44 1.68
CA SER A 162 19.76 8.40 2.71
C SER A 162 20.91 8.70 3.64
N ARG A 163 22.01 9.24 3.10
CA ARG A 163 23.19 9.65 3.87
C ARG A 163 22.84 10.80 4.82
N ASP A 164 22.14 11.82 4.36
CA ASP A 164 21.68 12.93 5.17
C ASP A 164 20.72 12.49 6.28
N ALA A 165 19.78 11.60 5.97
CA ALA A 165 18.86 11.04 6.95
C ALA A 165 19.61 10.26 8.04
N TRP A 166 20.59 9.43 7.65
CA TRP A 166 21.45 8.70 8.58
C TRP A 166 22.25 9.64 9.48
N LEU A 167 22.92 10.66 8.92
CA LEU A 167 23.72 11.64 9.69
C LEU A 167 22.86 12.48 10.63
N LYS A 168 21.64 12.86 10.21
CA LYS A 168 20.70 13.58 11.08
C LYS A 168 20.23 12.71 12.24
N MET A 169 19.91 11.45 11.98
CA MET A 169 19.47 10.52 13.03
C MET A 169 20.60 10.22 14.01
N LEU A 170 21.85 10.08 13.54
CA LEU A 170 23.02 9.87 14.40
C LEU A 170 23.27 11.02 15.38
N LYS A 171 22.88 12.25 15.04
CA LYS A 171 23.01 13.43 15.91
C LYS A 171 21.88 13.54 16.95
N LEU A 172 20.79 12.81 16.77
CA LEU A 172 19.61 12.84 17.65
C LEU A 172 19.63 11.73 18.72
N LEU A 173 20.48 10.74 18.56
CA LEU A 173 20.72 9.64 19.50
C LEU A 173 21.98 9.89 20.31
#